data_b50c75bb9bcc70053caf4f5a2ce82561
#
_entry.id   b50c75bb9bcc70053caf4f5a2ce82561
#
_cell.length_a   1.000
_cell.length_b   1.000
_cell.length_c   1.000
_cell.angle_alpha   90.00
_cell.angle_beta   90.00
_cell.angle_gamma   90.00
#
_symmetry.space_group_name_H-M   'P 1'
#
loop_
_entity.id
_entity.type
_entity.pdbx_description
1 polymer ?
#
loop_
_entity_poly.entity_id
_entity_poly.type
_entity_poly.pdbx_seq_one_letter_code
_entity_poly.pdbx_strand_id
1 'polypeptide(L)'
;MPPAAMGLNPSMRIGLLHPGAMGASVGACLTACGHPVSWVNHNRSPATQARAVRAGLRPCADLAQLTQDAELIISVCPPHAATEVARGIAATGYQGQYLEANAIAPTKLAAIDALLSEHHIHLIDGSLIGGPVWPSESAGSQTTLHLSGPDSNTIAALLVGSPLKTAVLSDQPGDASALKMVFAAFSKGSAALTAEILNVAEQYGVRAPLSQALGQQTIAQWHRALASTASKAWRFEGEMQEIAETFSAVGAEPGFHQAAAAVYQKLSAHK
;
A
#
# COMPACT_ATOMS: atom_id res chain seq x y z
N MET A 1 -20.20 38.72 1.74
CA MET A 1 -20.90 37.44 2.00
C MET A 1 -19.88 36.46 2.57
N PRO A 2 -20.11 35.83 3.73
CA PRO A 2 -19.22 34.77 4.21
C PRO A 2 -19.28 33.59 3.22
N PRO A 3 -18.17 32.86 3.01
CA PRO A 3 -18.19 31.68 2.16
C PRO A 3 -19.19 30.66 2.75
N ALA A 4 -20.00 30.08 1.87
CA ALA A 4 -20.94 29.02 2.23
C ALA A 4 -20.17 27.93 2.97
N ALA A 5 -20.67 27.51 4.13
CA ALA A 5 -20.16 26.36 4.85
C ALA A 5 -20.18 25.17 3.88
N MET A 6 -18.97 24.70 3.49
CA MET A 6 -18.82 23.42 2.79
C MET A 6 -19.48 22.38 3.70
N GLY A 7 -20.57 21.76 3.21
CA GLY A 7 -21.29 20.73 3.94
C GLY A 7 -20.27 19.68 4.39
N LEU A 8 -20.14 19.53 5.71
CA LEU A 8 -19.32 18.47 6.31
C LEU A 8 -19.92 17.14 5.80
N ASN A 9 -19.12 16.37 5.09
CA ASN A 9 -19.47 14.98 4.82
C ASN A 9 -19.78 14.30 6.17
N PRO A 10 -20.83 13.48 6.26
CA PRO A 10 -21.13 12.78 7.50
C PRO A 10 -19.89 12.02 7.98
N SER A 11 -19.61 12.12 9.28
CA SER A 11 -18.46 11.45 9.89
C SER A 11 -18.66 9.95 9.81
N MET A 12 -17.72 9.21 9.19
CA MET A 12 -17.72 7.76 9.06
C MET A 12 -16.79 7.14 10.12
N ARG A 13 -17.26 6.11 10.82
CA ARG A 13 -16.44 5.36 11.80
C ARG A 13 -15.59 4.34 11.06
N ILE A 14 -14.27 4.44 11.22
CA ILE A 14 -13.31 3.67 10.44
C ILE A 14 -12.48 2.77 11.36
N GLY A 15 -12.35 1.50 10.99
CA GLY A 15 -11.41 0.55 11.57
C GLY A 15 -10.16 0.43 10.69
N LEU A 16 -9.00 0.80 11.20
CA LEU A 16 -7.73 0.68 10.48
C LEU A 16 -6.94 -0.54 10.97
N LEU A 17 -6.67 -1.46 10.05
CA LEU A 17 -5.86 -2.63 10.32
C LEU A 17 -4.37 -2.33 10.07
N HIS A 18 -3.53 -2.56 11.09
CA HIS A 18 -2.07 -2.47 11.01
C HIS A 18 -1.53 -1.05 10.70
N PRO A 19 -1.52 -0.12 11.69
CA PRO A 19 -0.95 1.21 11.51
C PRO A 19 0.59 1.16 11.42
N GLY A 20 1.09 0.55 10.31
CA GLY A 20 2.46 0.65 9.86
C GLY A 20 2.77 2.08 9.40
N ALA A 21 3.92 2.29 8.74
CA ALA A 21 4.27 3.64 8.27
C ALA A 21 3.21 4.22 7.31
N MET A 22 2.73 3.42 6.35
CA MET A 22 1.71 3.83 5.38
C MET A 22 0.32 3.88 6.02
N GLY A 23 -0.11 2.81 6.71
CA GLY A 23 -1.44 2.74 7.33
C GLY A 23 -1.67 3.88 8.33
N ALA A 24 -0.68 4.17 9.20
CA ALA A 24 -0.80 5.28 10.16
C ALA A 24 -0.92 6.64 9.46
N SER A 25 -0.24 6.85 8.33
CA SER A 25 -0.36 8.12 7.58
C SER A 25 -1.73 8.27 6.92
N VAL A 26 -2.31 7.17 6.40
CA VAL A 26 -3.70 7.15 5.91
C VAL A 26 -4.68 7.49 7.04
N GLY A 27 -4.52 6.81 8.19
CA GLY A 27 -5.34 7.08 9.38
C GLY A 27 -5.25 8.53 9.85
N ALA A 28 -4.04 9.12 9.83
CA ALA A 28 -3.84 10.54 10.19
C ALA A 28 -4.59 11.49 9.24
N CYS A 29 -4.58 11.20 7.93
CA CYS A 29 -5.32 11.98 6.94
C CYS A 29 -6.84 11.90 7.18
N LEU A 30 -7.37 10.69 7.44
CA LEU A 30 -8.79 10.49 7.75
C LEU A 30 -9.19 11.18 9.07
N THR A 31 -8.36 11.09 10.11
CA THR A 31 -8.60 11.77 11.38
C THR A 31 -8.61 13.30 11.20
N ALA A 32 -7.69 13.83 10.39
CA ALA A 32 -7.65 15.27 10.07
C ALA A 32 -8.89 15.73 9.28
N CYS A 33 -9.54 14.84 8.51
CA CYS A 33 -10.81 15.08 7.83
C CYS A 33 -12.04 14.93 8.75
N GLY A 34 -11.86 14.65 10.05
CA GLY A 34 -12.92 14.56 11.03
C GLY A 34 -13.53 13.17 11.21
N HIS A 35 -12.95 12.13 10.64
CA HIS A 35 -13.41 10.76 10.81
C HIS A 35 -12.78 10.11 12.05
N PRO A 36 -13.54 9.49 12.96
CA PRO A 36 -12.99 8.69 14.05
C PRO A 36 -12.39 7.40 13.49
N VAL A 37 -11.08 7.21 13.70
CA VAL A 37 -10.34 6.03 13.23
C VAL A 37 -9.90 5.21 14.43
N SER A 38 -10.36 3.98 14.52
CA SER A 38 -10.01 3.01 15.58
C SER A 38 -9.02 1.97 15.08
N TRP A 39 -8.23 1.38 15.99
CA TRP A 39 -7.27 0.34 15.66
C TRP A 39 -7.03 -0.62 16.84
N VAL A 40 -6.70 -1.88 16.57
CA VAL A 40 -6.39 -2.86 17.62
C VAL A 40 -4.97 -2.66 18.13
N ASN A 41 -4.83 -2.30 19.42
CA ASN A 41 -3.53 -2.00 20.04
C ASN A 41 -2.84 -3.20 20.72
N HIS A 42 -3.57 -4.31 20.91
CA HIS A 42 -3.05 -5.51 21.58
C HIS A 42 -1.90 -6.14 20.78
N ASN A 43 -0.83 -6.54 21.48
CA ASN A 43 0.36 -7.20 20.92
C ASN A 43 1.05 -6.42 19.77
N ARG A 44 1.08 -5.09 19.84
CA ARG A 44 1.74 -4.24 18.85
C ARG A 44 3.06 -3.68 19.37
N SER A 45 4.04 -3.56 18.46
CA SER A 45 5.35 -3.00 18.81
C SER A 45 5.23 -1.55 19.30
N PRO A 46 6.17 -1.08 20.17
CA PRO A 46 6.20 0.31 20.61
C PRO A 46 6.23 1.31 19.43
N ALA A 47 6.95 0.98 18.35
CA ALA A 47 6.99 1.82 17.14
C ALA A 47 5.64 1.92 16.44
N THR A 48 4.82 0.86 16.45
CA THR A 48 3.46 0.90 15.90
C THR A 48 2.54 1.73 16.78
N GLN A 49 2.63 1.56 18.09
CA GLN A 49 1.87 2.36 19.06
C GLN A 49 2.18 3.85 18.94
N ALA A 50 3.46 4.22 18.85
CA ALA A 50 3.87 5.62 18.67
C ALA A 50 3.30 6.23 17.37
N ARG A 51 3.28 5.46 16.26
CA ARG A 51 2.67 5.93 15.00
C ARG A 51 1.17 6.11 15.14
N ALA A 52 0.47 5.19 15.79
CA ALA A 52 -0.96 5.29 16.01
C ALA A 52 -1.35 6.51 16.87
N VAL A 53 -0.59 6.77 17.95
CA VAL A 53 -0.74 7.98 18.77
C VAL A 53 -0.51 9.24 17.94
N ARG A 54 0.57 9.29 17.18
CA ARG A 54 0.87 10.43 16.28
C ARG A 54 -0.26 10.67 15.26
N ALA A 55 -0.91 9.61 14.78
CA ALA A 55 -2.01 9.65 13.83
C ALA A 55 -3.36 10.00 14.47
N GLY A 56 -3.45 10.13 15.79
CA GLY A 56 -4.70 10.38 16.52
C GLY A 56 -5.68 9.22 16.49
N LEU A 57 -5.18 7.96 16.35
CA LEU A 57 -6.02 6.78 16.28
C LEU A 57 -6.52 6.37 17.67
N ARG A 58 -7.77 5.90 17.73
CA ARG A 58 -8.43 5.43 18.97
C ARG A 58 -8.10 3.96 19.18
N PRO A 59 -7.47 3.58 20.30
CA PRO A 59 -7.19 2.16 20.57
C PRO A 59 -8.46 1.41 20.93
N CYS A 60 -8.58 0.17 20.45
CA CYS A 60 -9.55 -0.82 20.90
C CYS A 60 -8.85 -2.14 21.26
N ALA A 61 -9.53 -3.02 22.01
CA ALA A 61 -8.93 -4.21 22.59
C ALA A 61 -8.66 -5.29 21.53
N ASP A 62 -9.62 -5.55 20.65
CA ASP A 62 -9.59 -6.66 19.70
C ASP A 62 -10.37 -6.35 18.40
N LEU A 63 -10.38 -7.32 17.47
CA LEU A 63 -11.09 -7.19 16.19
C LEU A 63 -12.61 -7.14 16.38
N ALA A 64 -13.17 -7.82 17.35
CA ALA A 64 -14.61 -7.80 17.58
C ALA A 64 -15.07 -6.41 17.99
N GLN A 65 -14.36 -5.75 18.90
CA GLN A 65 -14.63 -4.36 19.26
C GLN A 65 -14.42 -3.41 18.06
N LEU A 66 -13.35 -3.62 17.26
CA LEU A 66 -13.08 -2.80 16.09
C LEU A 66 -14.23 -2.83 15.08
N THR A 67 -14.73 -4.02 14.78
CA THR A 67 -15.75 -4.26 13.75
C THR A 67 -17.18 -3.93 14.22
N GLN A 68 -17.43 -3.95 15.53
CA GLN A 68 -18.75 -3.62 16.08
C GLN A 68 -19.21 -2.20 15.73
N ASP A 69 -18.29 -1.24 15.73
CA ASP A 69 -18.60 0.17 15.54
C ASP A 69 -18.21 0.69 14.15
N ALA A 70 -17.39 -0.05 13.40
CA ALA A 70 -16.86 0.41 12.12
C ALA A 70 -17.91 0.29 11.00
N GLU A 71 -17.96 1.33 10.16
CA GLU A 71 -18.72 1.34 8.89
C GLU A 71 -17.81 0.99 7.72
N LEU A 72 -16.52 1.30 7.86
CA LEU A 72 -15.47 0.99 6.90
C LEU A 72 -14.28 0.36 7.62
N ILE A 73 -13.79 -0.77 7.14
CA ILE A 73 -12.49 -1.34 7.52
C ILE A 73 -11.47 -1.04 6.42
N ILE A 74 -10.29 -0.57 6.81
CA ILE A 74 -9.17 -0.30 5.88
C ILE A 74 -8.02 -1.25 6.19
N SER A 75 -7.62 -2.06 5.21
CA SER A 75 -6.48 -2.96 5.28
C SER A 75 -5.24 -2.35 4.61
N VAL A 76 -4.17 -2.16 5.40
CA VAL A 76 -2.85 -1.73 4.91
C VAL A 76 -1.78 -2.60 5.58
N CYS A 77 -1.56 -3.80 5.06
CA CYS A 77 -0.64 -4.79 5.59
C CYS A 77 0.34 -5.30 4.50
N PRO A 78 1.32 -6.14 4.85
CA PRO A 78 2.14 -6.81 3.84
C PRO A 78 1.32 -7.77 2.95
N PRO A 79 1.67 -7.94 1.66
CA PRO A 79 0.90 -8.74 0.69
C PRO A 79 0.58 -10.16 1.15
N HIS A 80 1.53 -10.83 1.80
CA HIS A 80 1.37 -12.21 2.28
C HIS A 80 0.32 -12.35 3.40
N ALA A 81 0.00 -11.27 4.12
CA ALA A 81 -0.96 -11.29 5.21
C ALA A 81 -2.39 -10.91 4.77
N ALA A 82 -2.58 -10.38 3.56
CA ALA A 82 -3.84 -9.78 3.12
C ALA A 82 -5.04 -10.73 3.24
N THR A 83 -4.91 -11.96 2.75
CA THR A 83 -5.99 -12.98 2.80
C THR A 83 -6.35 -13.38 4.23
N GLU A 84 -5.36 -13.60 5.10
CA GLU A 84 -5.61 -13.96 6.51
C GLU A 84 -6.24 -12.80 7.29
N VAL A 85 -5.85 -11.58 6.98
CA VAL A 85 -6.44 -10.37 7.57
C VAL A 85 -7.91 -10.25 7.17
N ALA A 86 -8.24 -10.43 5.88
CA ALA A 86 -9.61 -10.42 5.39
C ALA A 86 -10.46 -11.54 6.02
N ARG A 87 -9.91 -12.76 6.12
CA ARG A 87 -10.56 -13.89 6.80
C ARG A 87 -10.84 -13.59 8.27
N GLY A 88 -9.89 -12.95 8.96
CA GLY A 88 -10.09 -12.52 10.35
C GLY A 88 -11.25 -11.53 10.51
N ILE A 89 -11.43 -10.60 9.58
CA ILE A 89 -12.59 -9.69 9.58
C ILE A 89 -13.89 -10.43 9.28
N ALA A 90 -13.92 -11.29 8.27
CA ALA A 90 -15.09 -12.10 7.95
C ALA A 90 -15.57 -12.93 9.16
N ALA A 91 -14.64 -13.50 9.92
CA ALA A 91 -14.95 -14.30 11.13
C ALA A 91 -15.56 -13.48 12.28
N THR A 92 -15.51 -12.15 12.26
CA THR A 92 -16.14 -11.31 13.31
C THR A 92 -17.65 -11.11 13.09
N GLY A 93 -18.20 -11.50 11.93
CA GLY A 93 -19.58 -11.22 11.54
C GLY A 93 -19.81 -9.78 11.06
N TYR A 94 -18.75 -9.05 10.75
CA TYR A 94 -18.81 -7.71 10.15
C TYR A 94 -19.55 -7.74 8.80
N GLN A 95 -20.37 -6.72 8.51
CA GLN A 95 -21.17 -6.60 7.28
C GLN A 95 -21.11 -5.17 6.70
N GLY A 96 -19.95 -4.55 6.74
CA GLY A 96 -19.75 -3.19 6.22
C GLY A 96 -18.88 -3.15 4.97
N GLN A 97 -18.24 -2.02 4.75
CA GLN A 97 -17.31 -1.82 3.64
C GLN A 97 -15.88 -2.20 4.04
N TYR A 98 -15.15 -2.80 3.11
CA TYR A 98 -13.74 -3.19 3.29
C TYR A 98 -12.89 -2.62 2.17
N LEU A 99 -12.04 -1.64 2.51
CA LEU A 99 -11.04 -1.12 1.58
C LEU A 99 -9.76 -1.97 1.66
N GLU A 100 -9.54 -2.77 0.63
CA GLU A 100 -8.28 -3.49 0.45
C GLU A 100 -7.27 -2.54 -0.18
N ALA A 101 -6.26 -2.09 0.57
CA ALA A 101 -5.27 -1.12 0.11
C ALA A 101 -3.83 -1.67 0.16
N ASN A 102 -3.69 -2.99 0.02
CA ASN A 102 -2.40 -3.67 0.01
C ASN A 102 -1.81 -3.72 -1.41
N ALA A 103 -0.53 -4.06 -1.52
CA ALA A 103 0.12 -4.23 -2.81
C ALA A 103 0.01 -5.69 -3.26
N ILE A 104 -1.17 -6.12 -3.69
CA ILE A 104 -1.50 -7.49 -4.08
C ILE A 104 -1.88 -7.58 -5.57
N ALA A 105 -1.76 -8.80 -6.13
CA ALA A 105 -2.19 -9.08 -7.48
C ALA A 105 -3.73 -8.96 -7.61
N PRO A 106 -4.27 -8.56 -8.78
CA PRO A 106 -5.72 -8.55 -9.02
C PRO A 106 -6.39 -9.92 -8.81
N THR A 107 -5.70 -11.01 -9.09
CA THR A 107 -6.18 -12.39 -8.84
C THR A 107 -6.37 -12.67 -7.35
N LYS A 108 -5.43 -12.20 -6.52
CA LYS A 108 -5.56 -12.30 -5.06
C LYS A 108 -6.67 -11.39 -4.52
N LEU A 109 -6.81 -10.18 -5.07
CA LEU A 109 -7.93 -9.30 -4.74
C LEU A 109 -9.27 -9.99 -5.02
N ALA A 110 -9.44 -10.61 -6.20
CA ALA A 110 -10.65 -11.33 -6.58
C ALA A 110 -10.96 -12.50 -5.62
N ALA A 111 -9.92 -13.21 -5.15
CA ALA A 111 -10.09 -14.27 -4.16
C ALA A 111 -10.52 -13.73 -2.77
N ILE A 112 -10.00 -12.56 -2.38
CA ILE A 112 -10.42 -11.88 -1.15
C ILE A 112 -11.85 -11.36 -1.29
N ASP A 113 -12.23 -10.80 -2.44
CA ASP A 113 -13.58 -10.31 -2.71
C ASP A 113 -14.60 -11.45 -2.64
N ALA A 114 -14.32 -12.60 -3.25
CA ALA A 114 -15.17 -13.78 -3.16
C ALA A 114 -15.37 -14.22 -1.69
N LEU A 115 -14.29 -14.30 -0.91
CA LEU A 115 -14.34 -14.64 0.51
C LEU A 115 -15.19 -13.64 1.32
N LEU A 116 -15.01 -12.33 1.10
CA LEU A 116 -15.73 -11.30 1.84
C LEU A 116 -17.20 -11.25 1.44
N SER A 117 -17.52 -11.48 0.17
CA SER A 117 -18.90 -11.50 -0.36
C SER A 117 -19.74 -12.62 0.28
N GLU A 118 -19.16 -13.79 0.59
CA GLU A 118 -19.83 -14.87 1.34
C GLU A 118 -20.31 -14.41 2.73
N HIS A 119 -19.69 -13.36 3.28
CA HIS A 119 -20.03 -12.77 4.57
C HIS A 119 -20.76 -11.42 4.46
N HIS A 120 -21.26 -11.04 3.28
CA HIS A 120 -21.93 -9.76 3.02
C HIS A 120 -21.08 -8.53 3.31
N ILE A 121 -19.77 -8.63 3.11
CA ILE A 121 -18.81 -7.53 3.22
C ILE A 121 -18.51 -7.00 1.81
N HIS A 122 -18.66 -5.69 1.61
CA HIS A 122 -18.45 -5.05 0.31
C HIS A 122 -17.00 -4.62 0.16
N LEU A 123 -16.27 -5.24 -0.77
CA LEU A 123 -14.89 -4.89 -1.04
C LEU A 123 -14.79 -3.67 -1.97
N ILE A 124 -13.87 -2.76 -1.63
CA ILE A 124 -13.41 -1.67 -2.48
C ILE A 124 -11.92 -1.87 -2.70
N ASP A 125 -11.49 -1.84 -3.96
CA ASP A 125 -10.08 -1.97 -4.33
C ASP A 125 -9.37 -0.63 -4.21
N GLY A 126 -8.26 -0.60 -3.48
CA GLY A 126 -7.44 0.58 -3.29
C GLY A 126 -5.96 0.31 -3.45
N SER A 127 -5.22 1.26 -3.96
CA SER A 127 -3.76 1.16 -3.99
C SER A 127 -3.07 2.50 -3.71
N LEU A 128 -2.09 2.45 -2.83
CA LEU A 128 -1.31 3.63 -2.43
C LEU A 128 -0.04 3.70 -3.29
N ILE A 129 0.08 4.77 -4.10
CA ILE A 129 1.29 5.06 -4.88
C ILE A 129 1.94 6.32 -4.31
N GLY A 130 3.15 6.18 -3.78
CA GLY A 130 3.90 7.22 -3.08
C GLY A 130 4.42 6.75 -1.73
N GLY A 131 4.93 7.68 -0.93
CA GLY A 131 5.37 7.46 0.45
C GLY A 131 4.31 7.81 1.49
N PRO A 132 4.57 7.56 2.79
CA PRO A 132 3.70 8.06 3.85
C PRO A 132 3.52 9.57 3.76
N VAL A 133 2.28 10.05 3.91
CA VAL A 133 1.93 11.47 3.88
C VAL A 133 1.23 11.85 5.19
N TRP A 134 1.76 12.86 5.87
CA TRP A 134 1.23 13.33 7.15
C TRP A 134 0.63 14.72 6.99
N PRO A 135 -0.54 15.01 7.59
CA PRO A 135 -1.18 16.32 7.47
C PRO A 135 -0.27 17.49 7.85
N SER A 136 0.61 17.29 8.84
CA SER A 136 1.58 18.28 9.32
C SER A 136 2.83 18.45 8.44
N GLU A 137 3.09 17.53 7.52
CA GLU A 137 4.33 17.44 6.71
C GLU A 137 4.02 17.34 5.21
N SER A 138 2.85 17.80 4.79
CA SER A 138 2.29 17.52 3.46
C SER A 138 2.86 18.35 2.31
N ALA A 139 3.73 19.32 2.57
CA ALA A 139 4.28 20.18 1.53
C ALA A 139 5.00 19.34 0.45
N GLY A 140 4.42 19.31 -0.76
CA GLY A 140 4.98 18.60 -1.91
C GLY A 140 4.69 17.09 -2.00
N SER A 141 3.86 16.53 -1.13
CA SER A 141 3.47 15.11 -1.25
C SER A 141 2.73 14.85 -2.55
N GLN A 142 3.13 13.76 -3.24
CA GLN A 142 2.48 13.27 -4.46
C GLN A 142 1.79 11.91 -4.22
N THR A 143 1.61 11.51 -2.97
CA THR A 143 0.97 10.23 -2.66
C THR A 143 -0.49 10.26 -3.03
N THR A 144 -0.92 9.24 -3.78
CA THR A 144 -2.28 9.08 -4.25
C THR A 144 -2.82 7.71 -3.83
N LEU A 145 -4.03 7.69 -3.29
CA LEU A 145 -4.85 6.50 -3.15
C LEU A 145 -5.68 6.37 -4.42
N HIS A 146 -5.31 5.41 -5.25
CA HIS A 146 -6.10 5.02 -6.41
C HIS A 146 -7.17 4.04 -5.96
N LEU A 147 -8.38 4.19 -6.47
CA LEU A 147 -9.56 3.43 -6.08
C LEU A 147 -10.23 2.83 -7.31
N SER A 148 -10.76 1.62 -7.19
CA SER A 148 -11.61 1.00 -8.20
C SER A 148 -12.67 0.09 -7.57
N GLY A 149 -13.73 -0.17 -8.33
CA GLY A 149 -14.90 -0.91 -7.87
C GLY A 149 -16.02 -0.01 -7.36
N PRO A 150 -17.16 -0.63 -6.98
CA PRO A 150 -18.31 0.08 -6.40
C PRO A 150 -17.90 0.90 -5.18
N ASP A 151 -18.64 1.99 -4.92
CA ASP A 151 -18.42 2.88 -3.76
C ASP A 151 -17.06 3.61 -3.69
N SER A 152 -16.21 3.49 -4.71
CA SER A 152 -14.91 4.19 -4.76
C SER A 152 -15.03 5.70 -4.58
N ASN A 153 -16.08 6.33 -5.11
CA ASN A 153 -16.35 7.75 -4.94
C ASN A 153 -16.68 8.11 -3.48
N THR A 154 -17.36 7.23 -2.76
CA THR A 154 -17.64 7.41 -1.33
C THR A 154 -16.34 7.45 -0.53
N ILE A 155 -15.42 6.53 -0.80
CA ILE A 155 -14.10 6.51 -0.14
C ILE A 155 -13.27 7.76 -0.51
N ALA A 156 -13.28 8.16 -1.78
CA ALA A 156 -12.58 9.37 -2.23
C ALA A 156 -13.08 10.62 -1.51
N ALA A 157 -14.39 10.71 -1.26
CA ALA A 157 -15.01 11.83 -0.57
C ALA A 157 -14.57 11.98 0.90
N LEU A 158 -14.17 10.88 1.58
CA LEU A 158 -13.69 10.93 2.98
C LEU A 158 -12.36 11.69 3.12
N LEU A 159 -11.60 11.82 2.03
CA LEU A 159 -10.27 12.41 2.00
C LEU A 159 -10.22 13.79 1.34
N VAL A 160 -11.36 14.38 1.03
CA VAL A 160 -11.44 15.75 0.47
C VAL A 160 -10.80 16.75 1.42
N GLY A 161 -9.86 17.55 0.91
CA GLY A 161 -9.09 18.52 1.73
C GLY A 161 -7.87 17.90 2.44
N SER A 162 -7.68 16.57 2.36
CA SER A 162 -6.51 15.87 2.86
C SER A 162 -5.28 16.06 1.93
N PRO A 163 -4.05 16.00 2.47
CA PRO A 163 -2.84 15.92 1.64
C PRO A 163 -2.69 14.55 0.92
N LEU A 164 -3.39 13.52 1.34
CA LEU A 164 -3.50 12.26 0.61
C LEU A 164 -4.48 12.45 -0.56
N LYS A 165 -3.94 12.48 -1.77
CA LYS A 165 -4.77 12.59 -2.98
C LYS A 165 -5.55 11.31 -3.24
N THR A 166 -6.70 11.44 -3.88
CA THR A 166 -7.50 10.30 -4.35
C THR A 166 -7.72 10.35 -5.85
N ALA A 167 -7.80 9.19 -6.50
CA ALA A 167 -8.14 9.06 -7.91
C ALA A 167 -8.98 7.80 -8.11
N VAL A 168 -10.23 7.98 -8.52
CA VAL A 168 -11.12 6.86 -8.90
C VAL A 168 -10.81 6.49 -10.34
N LEU A 169 -10.48 5.23 -10.60
CA LEU A 169 -10.09 4.71 -11.90
C LEU A 169 -11.31 4.18 -12.68
N SER A 170 -12.11 3.34 -12.03
CA SER A 170 -13.24 2.65 -12.66
C SER A 170 -14.18 2.05 -11.62
N ASP A 171 -15.31 1.50 -12.09
CA ASP A 171 -16.24 0.70 -11.29
C ASP A 171 -15.87 -0.80 -11.27
N GLN A 172 -14.71 -1.19 -11.84
CA GLN A 172 -14.25 -2.57 -11.88
C GLN A 172 -13.22 -2.83 -10.78
N PRO A 173 -13.49 -3.68 -9.77
CA PRO A 173 -12.50 -4.10 -8.79
C PRO A 173 -11.30 -4.76 -9.48
N GLY A 174 -10.10 -4.45 -9.02
CA GLY A 174 -8.84 -4.96 -9.55
C GLY A 174 -8.03 -3.95 -10.37
N ASP A 175 -8.63 -2.88 -10.88
CA ASP A 175 -7.92 -1.88 -11.70
C ASP A 175 -6.92 -1.07 -10.85
N ALA A 176 -7.24 -0.73 -9.60
CA ALA A 176 -6.31 -0.04 -8.71
C ALA A 176 -5.15 -0.97 -8.29
N SER A 177 -5.43 -2.25 -8.01
CA SER A 177 -4.42 -3.28 -7.77
C SER A 177 -3.53 -3.50 -9.00
N ALA A 178 -4.11 -3.61 -10.21
CA ALA A 178 -3.35 -3.74 -11.45
C ALA A 178 -2.43 -2.54 -11.69
N LEU A 179 -2.94 -1.31 -11.53
CA LEU A 179 -2.12 -0.09 -11.63
C LEU A 179 -0.94 -0.14 -10.66
N LYS A 180 -1.17 -0.57 -9.43
CA LYS A 180 -0.10 -0.71 -8.42
C LYS A 180 0.95 -1.72 -8.87
N MET A 181 0.54 -2.85 -9.41
CA MET A 181 1.46 -3.90 -9.85
C MET A 181 2.32 -3.43 -11.02
N VAL A 182 1.75 -2.82 -12.05
CA VAL A 182 2.55 -2.33 -13.20
C VAL A 182 3.45 -1.15 -12.82
N PHE A 183 3.00 -0.24 -11.93
CA PHE A 183 3.85 0.82 -11.41
C PHE A 183 5.03 0.26 -10.58
N ALA A 184 4.76 -0.75 -9.74
CA ALA A 184 5.77 -1.40 -8.93
C ALA A 184 6.74 -2.25 -9.77
N ALA A 185 6.26 -2.87 -10.85
CA ALA A 185 7.08 -3.57 -11.83
C ALA A 185 8.17 -2.65 -12.39
N PHE A 186 7.79 -1.45 -12.81
CA PHE A 186 8.76 -0.45 -13.26
C PHE A 186 9.71 -0.02 -12.13
N SER A 187 9.19 0.50 -11.04
CA SER A 187 10.01 1.16 -10.01
C SER A 187 10.92 0.18 -9.26
N LYS A 188 10.40 -0.99 -8.86
CA LYS A 188 11.14 -2.00 -8.09
C LYS A 188 11.88 -2.97 -8.98
N GLY A 189 11.28 -3.37 -10.12
CA GLY A 189 11.96 -4.19 -11.11
C GLY A 189 13.20 -3.52 -11.65
N SER A 190 13.12 -2.23 -12.01
CA SER A 190 14.30 -1.46 -12.45
C SER A 190 15.36 -1.34 -11.36
N ALA A 191 14.97 -1.18 -10.10
CA ALA A 191 15.94 -1.12 -8.99
C ALA A 191 16.65 -2.47 -8.79
N ALA A 192 15.94 -3.59 -8.87
CA ALA A 192 16.54 -4.92 -8.79
C ALA A 192 17.52 -5.18 -9.96
N LEU A 193 17.08 -4.86 -11.19
CA LEU A 193 17.94 -4.96 -12.38
C LEU A 193 19.21 -4.11 -12.22
N THR A 194 19.07 -2.88 -11.75
CA THR A 194 20.19 -1.97 -11.51
C THR A 194 21.15 -2.53 -10.48
N ALA A 195 20.64 -3.10 -9.37
CA ALA A 195 21.46 -3.73 -8.35
C ALA A 195 22.31 -4.87 -8.93
N GLU A 196 21.71 -5.74 -9.74
CA GLU A 196 22.39 -6.89 -10.32
C GLU A 196 23.40 -6.46 -11.40
N ILE A 197 23.09 -5.46 -12.23
CA ILE A 197 24.05 -4.88 -13.20
C ILE A 197 25.29 -4.36 -12.48
N LEU A 198 25.13 -3.61 -11.39
CA LEU A 198 26.25 -3.07 -10.63
C LEU A 198 27.06 -4.17 -9.94
N ASN A 199 26.40 -5.21 -9.43
CA ASN A 199 27.05 -6.38 -8.85
C ASN A 199 27.92 -7.12 -9.88
N VAL A 200 27.35 -7.41 -11.05
CA VAL A 200 28.07 -8.08 -12.14
C VAL A 200 29.26 -7.23 -12.65
N ALA A 201 29.04 -5.91 -12.79
CA ALA A 201 30.13 -5.01 -13.21
C ALA A 201 31.28 -4.96 -12.20
N GLU A 202 31.01 -5.09 -10.92
CA GLU A 202 32.04 -5.22 -9.86
C GLU A 202 32.82 -6.53 -10.00
N GLN A 203 32.08 -7.66 -10.16
CA GLN A 203 32.70 -8.99 -10.29
C GLN A 203 33.67 -9.09 -11.50
N TYR A 204 33.35 -8.43 -12.61
CA TYR A 204 34.19 -8.37 -13.80
C TYR A 204 35.23 -7.22 -13.79
N GLY A 205 35.25 -6.37 -12.74
CA GLY A 205 36.16 -5.23 -12.67
C GLY A 205 35.91 -4.12 -13.69
N VAL A 206 34.69 -4.06 -14.26
CA VAL A 206 34.29 -3.10 -15.33
C VAL A 206 33.40 -1.97 -14.85
N ARG A 207 33.31 -1.75 -13.54
CA ARG A 207 32.42 -0.72 -12.97
C ARG A 207 32.80 0.70 -13.42
N ALA A 208 34.07 1.04 -13.49
CA ALA A 208 34.50 2.36 -13.93
C ALA A 208 34.21 2.61 -15.42
N PRO A 209 34.55 1.71 -16.35
CA PRO A 209 34.10 1.80 -17.74
C PRO A 209 32.59 1.89 -17.92
N LEU A 210 31.82 1.10 -17.18
CA LEU A 210 30.33 1.16 -17.21
C LEU A 210 29.85 2.55 -16.81
N SER A 211 30.43 3.13 -15.74
CA SER A 211 30.04 4.47 -15.27
C SER A 211 30.36 5.56 -16.29
N GLN A 212 31.46 5.42 -17.02
CA GLN A 212 31.81 6.33 -18.13
C GLN A 212 30.78 6.20 -19.30
N ALA A 213 30.46 4.97 -19.68
CA ALA A 213 29.53 4.70 -20.78
C ALA A 213 28.11 5.19 -20.49
N LEU A 214 27.60 5.03 -19.27
CA LEU A 214 26.25 5.44 -18.87
C LEU A 214 26.15 6.92 -18.49
N GLY A 215 27.25 7.55 -18.11
CA GLY A 215 27.31 8.91 -17.63
C GLY A 215 26.99 9.08 -16.14
N GLN A 216 27.60 10.08 -15.54
CA GLN A 216 27.53 10.36 -14.09
C GLN A 216 26.09 10.54 -13.56
N GLN A 217 25.23 11.18 -14.36
CA GLN A 217 23.83 11.45 -13.95
C GLN A 217 23.04 10.14 -13.78
N THR A 218 23.17 9.20 -14.72
CA THR A 218 22.50 7.88 -14.65
C THR A 218 22.98 7.11 -13.43
N ILE A 219 24.29 7.06 -13.20
CA ILE A 219 24.87 6.38 -12.04
C ILE A 219 24.38 7.00 -10.72
N ALA A 220 24.32 8.32 -10.63
CA ALA A 220 23.79 9.00 -9.45
C ALA A 220 22.29 8.71 -9.20
N GLN A 221 21.49 8.58 -10.25
CA GLN A 221 20.09 8.16 -10.13
C GLN A 221 19.99 6.71 -9.62
N TRP A 222 20.81 5.80 -10.15
CA TRP A 222 20.86 4.41 -9.72
C TRP A 222 21.22 4.29 -8.24
N HIS A 223 22.24 5.01 -7.79
CA HIS A 223 22.61 5.00 -6.37
C HIS A 223 21.50 5.51 -5.46
N ARG A 224 20.78 6.55 -5.85
CA ARG A 224 19.63 7.06 -5.09
C ARG A 224 18.49 6.02 -5.01
N ALA A 225 18.17 5.39 -6.14
CA ALA A 225 17.14 4.34 -6.18
C ALA A 225 17.50 3.17 -5.26
N LEU A 226 18.73 2.68 -5.31
CA LEU A 226 19.20 1.58 -4.46
C LEU A 226 19.24 1.94 -2.97
N ALA A 227 19.71 3.14 -2.62
CA ALA A 227 19.71 3.59 -1.23
C ALA A 227 18.30 3.63 -0.63
N SER A 228 17.29 4.06 -1.39
CA SER A 228 15.89 4.05 -0.95
C SER A 228 15.29 2.65 -0.80
N THR A 229 15.89 1.66 -1.45
CA THR A 229 15.42 0.27 -1.55
C THR A 229 16.02 -0.62 -0.46
N ALA A 230 17.29 -0.39 -0.09
CA ALA A 230 18.08 -1.26 0.77
C ALA A 230 17.41 -1.57 2.14
N SER A 231 16.78 -0.59 2.77
CA SER A 231 16.10 -0.78 4.06
C SER A 231 14.76 -1.54 3.97
N LYS A 232 14.22 -1.71 2.76
CA LYS A 232 12.90 -2.27 2.48
C LYS A 232 12.96 -3.55 1.63
N ALA A 233 14.15 -4.04 1.29
CA ALA A 233 14.36 -5.18 0.40
C ALA A 233 13.54 -6.42 0.83
N TRP A 234 13.48 -6.70 2.13
CA TRP A 234 12.71 -7.81 2.69
C TRP A 234 11.22 -7.81 2.32
N ARG A 235 10.63 -6.62 2.06
CA ARG A 235 9.22 -6.50 1.64
C ARG A 235 9.07 -6.68 0.15
N PHE A 236 10.09 -6.32 -0.61
CA PHE A 236 10.00 -6.24 -2.06
C PHE A 236 10.06 -7.61 -2.73
N GLU A 237 10.64 -8.63 -2.06
CA GLU A 237 10.56 -10.01 -2.52
C GLU A 237 9.10 -10.44 -2.75
N GLY A 238 8.25 -10.33 -1.72
CA GLY A 238 6.83 -10.67 -1.82
C GLY A 238 6.07 -9.80 -2.82
N GLU A 239 6.40 -8.49 -2.90
CA GLU A 239 5.77 -7.62 -3.88
C GLU A 239 6.16 -7.99 -5.32
N MET A 240 7.39 -8.45 -5.57
CA MET A 240 7.80 -8.93 -6.91
C MET A 240 7.10 -10.22 -7.30
N GLN A 241 6.77 -11.09 -6.34
CA GLN A 241 5.96 -12.29 -6.58
C GLN A 241 4.52 -11.92 -6.98
N GLU A 242 3.88 -10.97 -6.31
CA GLU A 242 2.55 -10.45 -6.69
C GLU A 242 2.57 -9.85 -8.11
N ILE A 243 3.65 -9.14 -8.48
CA ILE A 243 3.83 -8.61 -9.83
C ILE A 243 3.97 -9.75 -10.84
N ALA A 244 4.78 -10.77 -10.57
CA ALA A 244 4.94 -11.93 -11.45
C ALA A 244 3.61 -12.64 -11.70
N GLU A 245 2.79 -12.82 -10.66
CA GLU A 245 1.45 -13.36 -10.76
C GLU A 245 0.54 -12.49 -11.63
N THR A 246 0.57 -11.17 -11.44
CA THR A 246 -0.21 -10.21 -12.24
C THR A 246 0.12 -10.32 -13.73
N PHE A 247 1.41 -10.42 -14.07
CA PHE A 247 1.85 -10.57 -15.46
C PHE A 247 1.43 -11.92 -16.05
N SER A 248 1.61 -13.00 -15.28
CA SER A 248 1.19 -14.34 -15.68
C SER A 248 -0.30 -14.43 -15.94
N ALA A 249 -1.13 -13.79 -15.14
CA ALA A 249 -2.59 -13.81 -15.25
C ALA A 249 -3.12 -13.25 -16.58
N VAL A 250 -2.35 -12.38 -17.24
CA VAL A 250 -2.68 -11.82 -18.57
C VAL A 250 -1.85 -12.43 -19.71
N GLY A 251 -1.12 -13.52 -19.45
CA GLY A 251 -0.28 -14.21 -20.44
C GLY A 251 1.03 -13.46 -20.78
N ALA A 252 1.43 -12.48 -19.97
CA ALA A 252 2.72 -11.82 -20.11
C ALA A 252 3.82 -12.60 -19.36
N GLU A 253 5.10 -12.37 -19.72
CA GLU A 253 6.24 -13.11 -19.18
C GLU A 253 6.53 -12.74 -17.72
N PRO A 254 6.37 -13.65 -16.73
CA PRO A 254 6.60 -13.36 -15.31
C PRO A 254 8.07 -13.46 -14.90
N GLY A 255 8.93 -14.11 -15.70
CA GLY A 255 10.30 -14.48 -15.33
C GLY A 255 11.17 -13.29 -14.92
N PHE A 256 10.96 -12.14 -15.53
CA PHE A 256 11.65 -10.89 -15.18
C PHE A 256 11.43 -10.50 -13.70
N HIS A 257 10.21 -10.64 -13.23
CA HIS A 257 9.83 -10.27 -11.87
C HIS A 257 10.18 -11.35 -10.84
N GLN A 258 10.17 -12.62 -11.24
CA GLN A 258 10.67 -13.73 -10.44
C GLN A 258 12.19 -13.59 -10.21
N ALA A 259 12.95 -13.23 -11.24
CA ALA A 259 14.37 -12.93 -11.09
C ALA A 259 14.62 -11.74 -10.16
N ALA A 260 13.81 -10.68 -10.27
CA ALA A 260 13.91 -9.53 -9.38
C ALA A 260 13.57 -9.89 -7.90
N ALA A 261 12.63 -10.81 -7.66
CA ALA A 261 12.36 -11.32 -6.31
C ALA A 261 13.61 -12.01 -5.71
N ALA A 262 14.29 -12.85 -6.50
CA ALA A 262 15.54 -13.50 -6.08
C ALA A 262 16.67 -12.49 -5.76
N VAL A 263 16.76 -11.39 -6.50
CA VAL A 263 17.70 -10.30 -6.19
C VAL A 263 17.37 -9.68 -4.84
N TYR A 264 16.11 -9.37 -4.56
CA TYR A 264 15.70 -8.80 -3.26
C TYR A 264 15.91 -9.76 -2.09
N GLN A 265 15.71 -11.06 -2.30
CA GLN A 265 16.02 -12.10 -1.31
C GLN A 265 17.49 -12.05 -0.91
N LYS A 266 18.42 -12.02 -1.90
CA LYS A 266 19.87 -11.89 -1.64
C LYS A 266 20.20 -10.60 -0.89
N LEU A 267 19.60 -9.46 -1.29
CA LEU A 267 19.83 -8.16 -0.65
C LEU A 267 19.33 -8.12 0.81
N SER A 268 18.36 -8.94 1.16
CA SER A 268 17.82 -9.05 2.51
C SER A 268 18.66 -9.92 3.43
N ALA A 269 19.33 -10.95 2.89
CA ALA A 269 20.15 -11.89 3.64
C ALA A 269 21.49 -11.29 4.11
N HIS A 270 21.90 -10.16 3.58
CA HIS A 270 23.18 -9.49 3.89
C HIS A 270 23.03 -8.42 4.99
N LYS A 271 21.94 -8.45 5.76
CA LYS A 271 21.70 -7.66 6.98
C LYS A 271 21.79 -8.52 8.23
#